data_b234634aa4dea33c52ccec9bd995462c
#
_entry.id   b234634aa4dea33c52ccec9bd995462c
#
_cell.length_a   1.000
_cell.length_b   1.000
_cell.length_c   1.000
_cell.angle_alpha   90.00
_cell.angle_beta   90.00
_cell.angle_gamma   90.00
#
_symmetry.space_group_name_H-M   'P 1'
#
loop_
_entity.id
_entity.type
_entity.pdbx_description
1 polymer ?
#
loop_
_entity_poly.entity_id
_entity_poly.type
_entity_poly.pdbx_seq_one_letter_code
_entity_poly.pdbx_strand_id
1 'polypeptide(L)'
;MMRRAQRSIATLVAILSLLVTAARTMPAAAQDPGGNVAGDKVSGGKNSGDNDLRDIHLGMSATDLPDAGYVNFACATDPQKTLTAWTGWRDCPADPSRFHAIQFGYDPATSREGTIVAGHPAILTLLVDDAGIVSGLRIETDPKARLYIRKKAFLFGSQVKSRYGLDGWSCTQAQPNAGEQPVGGVYVRERCTKTTDNRSIVVERNLFRKPDQDMKSFVDETRMTILRTKD
;
A
#
# COMPACT_ATOMS: atom_id res chain seq x y z
N MET A 1 -10.72 54.59 40.39
CA MET A 1 -9.69 55.58 40.03
C MET A 1 -9.11 55.18 38.67
N MET A 2 -9.54 55.94 37.65
CA MET A 2 -8.72 56.77 36.75
C MET A 2 -7.77 55.93 35.86
N ARG A 3 -7.65 56.07 34.56
CA ARG A 3 -8.11 56.90 33.42
C ARG A 3 -7.73 56.18 32.15
N ARG A 4 -8.59 56.02 31.18
CA ARG A 4 -8.65 56.72 29.87
C ARG A 4 -7.29 56.95 29.18
N ALA A 5 -7.14 56.43 27.99
CA ALA A 5 -6.90 57.21 26.77
C ALA A 5 -7.10 56.43 25.49
N GLN A 6 -8.10 56.85 24.75
CA GLN A 6 -8.27 56.66 23.29
C GLN A 6 -7.25 57.54 22.56
N ARG A 7 -6.84 57.12 21.37
CA ARG A 7 -6.73 58.03 20.21
C ARG A 7 -6.61 57.24 18.91
N SER A 8 -7.62 57.43 18.12
CA SER A 8 -7.73 57.24 16.68
C SER A 8 -6.68 58.06 15.94
N ILE A 9 -6.31 57.64 14.74
CA ILE A 9 -6.24 58.52 13.55
C ILE A 9 -6.18 57.61 12.31
N ALA A 10 -7.15 57.85 11.46
CA ALA A 10 -7.24 57.33 10.08
C ALA A 10 -6.30 58.12 9.16
N THR A 11 -5.75 57.47 8.15
CA THR A 11 -5.37 58.19 6.93
C THR A 11 -5.53 57.27 5.73
N LEU A 12 -6.50 57.59 4.90
CA LEU A 12 -6.69 57.15 3.51
C LEU A 12 -5.53 57.68 2.66
N VAL A 13 -4.95 56.85 1.82
CA VAL A 13 -4.36 57.28 0.55
C VAL A 13 -4.74 56.27 -0.52
N ALA A 14 -5.62 56.71 -1.40
CA ALA A 14 -5.94 56.08 -2.65
C ALA A 14 -4.86 56.45 -3.68
N ILE A 15 -4.22 55.51 -4.31
CA ILE A 15 -3.44 55.71 -5.52
C ILE A 15 -3.98 54.79 -6.60
N LEU A 16 -4.64 55.42 -7.53
CA LEU A 16 -5.12 54.93 -8.82
C LEU A 16 -3.92 54.91 -9.78
N SER A 17 -3.55 53.76 -10.33
CA SER A 17 -2.59 53.74 -11.42
C SER A 17 -3.00 52.72 -12.48
N LEU A 18 -3.17 53.27 -13.64
CA LEU A 18 -3.64 52.82 -14.94
C LEU A 18 -2.98 51.52 -15.44
N LEU A 19 -3.81 50.80 -16.16
CA LEU A 19 -3.61 49.74 -17.14
C LEU A 19 -2.46 50.00 -18.14
N VAL A 20 -1.68 48.95 -18.40
CA VAL A 20 -1.14 48.67 -19.73
C VAL A 20 -1.26 47.16 -19.99
N THR A 21 -2.22 46.80 -20.80
CA THR A 21 -2.37 45.49 -21.42
C THR A 21 -1.38 45.34 -22.55
N ALA A 22 -0.31 44.57 -22.39
CA ALA A 22 0.54 44.14 -23.48
C ALA A 22 0.14 42.70 -23.88
N ALA A 23 -0.60 42.61 -24.97
CA ALA A 23 -0.84 41.36 -25.66
C ALA A 23 0.49 40.87 -26.27
N ARG A 24 1.05 39.80 -25.70
CA ARG A 24 2.16 39.07 -26.35
C ARG A 24 1.57 37.96 -27.21
N THR A 25 1.64 38.16 -28.52
CA THR A 25 1.47 37.16 -29.56
C THR A 25 2.61 36.15 -29.43
N MET A 26 2.30 34.88 -29.11
CA MET A 26 3.24 33.77 -29.22
C MET A 26 3.39 33.36 -30.67
N PRO A 27 4.61 33.18 -31.18
CA PRO A 27 4.81 32.57 -32.49
C PRO A 27 4.47 31.08 -32.45
N ALA A 28 3.76 30.63 -33.48
CA ALA A 28 3.49 29.23 -33.75
C ALA A 28 4.82 28.51 -34.00
N ALA A 29 5.11 27.49 -33.19
CA ALA A 29 6.23 26.61 -33.42
C ALA A 29 5.89 25.66 -34.58
N ALA A 30 6.77 25.65 -35.56
CA ALA A 30 6.74 24.79 -36.74
C ALA A 30 6.79 23.31 -36.32
N GLN A 31 5.93 22.51 -36.92
CA GLN A 31 5.99 21.05 -36.89
C GLN A 31 7.15 20.59 -37.78
N ASP A 32 8.10 19.88 -37.18
CA ASP A 32 9.10 19.11 -37.89
C ASP A 32 8.51 17.75 -38.28
N PRO A 33 8.52 17.38 -39.57
CA PRO A 33 8.11 16.06 -40.00
C PRO A 33 9.35 15.16 -40.13
N GLY A 34 9.38 14.06 -39.37
CA GLY A 34 10.22 12.93 -39.75
C GLY A 34 11.41 12.63 -38.84
N GLY A 35 11.16 11.85 -37.84
CA GLY A 35 12.14 11.04 -37.12
C GLY A 35 11.58 9.63 -36.96
N ASN A 36 11.92 8.72 -37.87
CA ASN A 36 11.76 7.30 -37.71
C ASN A 36 12.63 6.87 -36.51
N VAL A 37 12.05 6.75 -35.33
CA VAL A 37 12.64 6.03 -34.23
C VAL A 37 12.22 4.58 -34.40
N ALA A 38 13.22 3.74 -34.70
CA ALA A 38 13.08 2.29 -34.77
C ALA A 38 12.32 1.80 -33.54
N GLY A 39 11.18 1.16 -33.79
CA GLY A 39 10.37 0.58 -32.74
C GLY A 39 11.14 -0.57 -32.12
N ASP A 40 11.62 -0.36 -30.92
CA ASP A 40 11.88 -1.47 -30.01
C ASP A 40 10.55 -2.20 -29.82
N LYS A 41 10.50 -3.41 -30.35
CA LYS A 41 9.43 -4.36 -30.06
C LYS A 41 9.48 -4.66 -28.58
N VAL A 42 8.73 -3.90 -27.80
CA VAL A 42 8.36 -4.30 -26.45
C VAL A 42 7.61 -5.63 -26.62
N SER A 43 8.33 -6.68 -26.31
CA SER A 43 7.81 -8.03 -26.18
C SER A 43 6.51 -7.97 -25.38
N GLY A 44 5.42 -8.51 -25.97
CA GLY A 44 4.07 -8.42 -25.45
C GLY A 44 3.97 -8.85 -24.00
N GLY A 45 3.99 -7.87 -23.11
CA GLY A 45 3.64 -8.05 -21.71
C GLY A 45 2.16 -8.38 -21.64
N LYS A 46 1.82 -9.57 -21.15
CA LYS A 46 0.49 -9.93 -20.68
C LYS A 46 -0.06 -8.75 -19.85
N ASN A 47 -1.32 -8.43 -20.08
CA ASN A 47 -2.06 -7.33 -19.47
C ASN A 47 -1.69 -7.13 -17.99
N SER A 48 -1.04 -6.02 -17.65
CA SER A 48 -0.70 -5.65 -16.26
C SER A 48 -1.91 -5.49 -15.33
N GLY A 49 -3.13 -5.68 -15.86
CA GLY A 49 -4.38 -5.59 -15.10
C GLY A 49 -4.74 -6.85 -14.31
N ASP A 50 -4.19 -8.02 -14.67
CA ASP A 50 -4.57 -9.30 -14.06
C ASP A 50 -3.66 -9.74 -12.91
N ASN A 51 -2.50 -9.13 -12.75
CA ASN A 51 -1.57 -9.48 -11.68
C ASN A 51 -1.99 -8.84 -10.34
N ASP A 52 -1.99 -9.66 -9.29
CA ASP A 52 -2.31 -9.19 -7.94
C ASP A 52 -1.14 -8.43 -7.33
N LEU A 53 0.10 -8.88 -7.60
CA LEU A 53 1.33 -8.22 -7.19
C LEU A 53 2.47 -8.53 -8.16
N ARG A 54 2.96 -7.55 -8.92
CA ARG A 54 4.00 -7.73 -9.95
C ARG A 54 3.63 -8.90 -10.88
N ASP A 55 4.47 -9.94 -10.94
CA ASP A 55 4.27 -11.12 -11.78
C ASP A 55 3.40 -12.20 -11.11
N ILE A 56 2.97 -11.96 -9.87
CA ILE A 56 2.17 -12.91 -9.09
C ILE A 56 0.69 -12.66 -9.35
N HIS A 57 -0.04 -13.73 -9.70
CA HIS A 57 -1.50 -13.72 -9.75
C HIS A 57 -2.08 -14.97 -9.06
N LEU A 58 -3.25 -14.83 -8.47
CA LEU A 58 -3.93 -15.94 -7.83
C LEU A 58 -4.36 -16.99 -8.87
N GLY A 59 -4.20 -18.25 -8.51
CA GLY A 59 -4.53 -19.39 -9.37
C GLY A 59 -3.35 -19.95 -10.16
N MET A 60 -2.19 -19.27 -10.19
CA MET A 60 -0.98 -19.84 -10.79
C MET A 60 -0.36 -20.92 -9.90
N SER A 61 0.42 -21.83 -10.49
CA SER A 61 1.21 -22.78 -9.72
C SER A 61 2.38 -22.07 -9.01
N ALA A 62 2.68 -22.47 -7.78
CA ALA A 62 3.86 -21.97 -7.07
C ALA A 62 5.17 -22.35 -7.78
N THR A 63 5.17 -23.43 -8.61
CA THR A 63 6.33 -23.81 -9.43
C THR A 63 6.53 -22.94 -10.65
N ASP A 64 5.51 -22.18 -11.06
CA ASP A 64 5.56 -21.32 -12.25
C ASP A 64 5.94 -19.87 -11.89
N LEU A 65 6.10 -19.59 -10.58
CA LEU A 65 6.54 -18.29 -10.10
C LEU A 65 8.00 -18.05 -10.50
N PRO A 66 8.34 -16.85 -11.02
CA PRO A 66 9.73 -16.51 -11.28
C PRO A 66 10.49 -16.32 -9.97
N ASP A 67 11.66 -16.95 -9.83
CA ASP A 67 12.56 -16.68 -8.70
C ASP A 67 13.28 -15.34 -8.85
N ALA A 68 13.48 -14.89 -10.08
CA ALA A 68 14.15 -13.61 -10.37
C ALA A 68 13.35 -12.41 -9.85
N GLY A 69 14.03 -11.52 -9.13
CA GLY A 69 13.40 -10.33 -8.56
C GLY A 69 12.80 -10.52 -7.17
N TYR A 70 12.91 -11.72 -6.60
CA TYR A 70 12.40 -12.06 -5.26
C TYR A 70 13.50 -12.71 -4.41
N VAL A 71 13.50 -12.40 -3.11
CA VAL A 71 14.51 -12.84 -2.14
C VAL A 71 13.90 -13.05 -0.75
N ASN A 72 14.73 -13.54 0.18
CA ASN A 72 14.37 -13.67 1.60
C ASN A 72 13.15 -14.54 1.84
N PHE A 73 13.08 -15.66 1.13
CA PHE A 73 12.02 -16.63 1.32
C PHE A 73 12.14 -17.29 2.69
N ALA A 74 11.04 -17.29 3.46
CA ALA A 74 10.96 -17.96 4.75
C ALA A 74 9.52 -18.39 5.04
N CYS A 75 9.33 -19.31 5.95
CA CYS A 75 7.99 -19.63 6.44
C CYS A 75 7.42 -18.47 7.26
N ALA A 76 6.24 -17.97 6.93
CA ALA A 76 5.65 -16.84 7.65
C ALA A 76 5.35 -17.15 9.13
N THR A 77 5.14 -18.43 9.48
CA THR A 77 4.93 -18.89 10.86
C THR A 77 6.23 -19.07 11.64
N ASP A 78 7.36 -19.22 10.93
CA ASP A 78 8.70 -19.35 11.51
C ASP A 78 9.71 -18.65 10.59
N PRO A 79 9.93 -17.33 10.74
CA PRO A 79 10.85 -16.58 9.90
C PRO A 79 12.33 -17.01 9.95
N GLN A 80 12.70 -17.85 10.93
CA GLN A 80 14.04 -18.45 11.00
C GLN A 80 14.17 -19.63 10.03
N LYS A 81 13.06 -20.23 9.62
CA LYS A 81 13.05 -21.30 8.62
C LYS A 81 13.06 -20.71 7.23
N THR A 82 14.27 -20.48 6.72
CA THR A 82 14.49 -19.93 5.39
C THR A 82 14.27 -20.98 4.30
N LEU A 83 13.84 -20.54 3.13
CA LEU A 83 13.65 -21.33 1.94
C LEU A 83 14.58 -20.82 0.83
N THR A 84 14.92 -21.66 -0.13
CA THR A 84 15.75 -21.28 -1.29
C THR A 84 14.94 -20.64 -2.41
N ALA A 85 13.68 -21.04 -2.57
CA ALA A 85 12.78 -20.63 -3.65
C ALA A 85 11.32 -20.89 -3.27
N TRP A 86 10.40 -20.49 -4.15
CA TRP A 86 8.96 -20.77 -4.02
C TRP A 86 8.64 -22.27 -3.90
N THR A 87 9.41 -23.12 -4.58
CA THR A 87 9.21 -24.57 -4.59
C THR A 87 9.34 -25.22 -3.22
N GLY A 88 9.98 -24.55 -2.26
CA GLY A 88 10.07 -24.98 -0.86
C GLY A 88 8.78 -24.79 -0.04
N TRP A 89 7.67 -24.39 -0.63
CA TRP A 89 6.43 -24.06 0.09
C TRP A 89 5.93 -25.18 1.02
N ARG A 90 6.15 -26.46 0.63
CA ARG A 90 5.76 -27.62 1.46
C ARG A 90 6.53 -27.74 2.78
N ASP A 91 7.69 -27.12 2.88
CA ASP A 91 8.48 -27.12 4.09
C ASP A 91 7.86 -26.20 5.19
N CYS A 92 7.01 -25.27 4.78
CA CYS A 92 6.25 -24.47 5.72
C CYS A 92 5.01 -25.25 6.21
N PRO A 93 4.74 -25.28 7.54
CA PRO A 93 3.54 -25.92 8.03
C PRO A 93 2.29 -25.23 7.52
N ALA A 94 1.29 -26.01 7.13
CA ALA A 94 -0.01 -25.45 6.76
C ALA A 94 -0.69 -24.84 7.99
N ASP A 95 -1.34 -23.69 7.78
CA ASP A 95 -2.19 -23.06 8.77
C ASP A 95 -3.55 -23.80 8.90
N PRO A 96 -4.42 -23.45 9.87
CA PRO A 96 -5.75 -24.05 9.99
C PRO A 96 -6.63 -23.92 8.75
N SER A 97 -6.36 -22.94 7.90
CA SER A 97 -7.03 -22.74 6.61
C SER A 97 -6.41 -23.57 5.47
N ARG A 98 -5.40 -24.41 5.79
CA ARG A 98 -4.64 -25.24 4.87
C ARG A 98 -3.81 -24.47 3.85
N PHE A 99 -3.29 -23.32 4.26
CA PHE A 99 -2.33 -22.57 3.46
C PHE A 99 -0.92 -22.72 4.02
N HIS A 100 0.03 -22.97 3.13
CA HIS A 100 1.45 -22.85 3.40
C HIS A 100 1.85 -21.41 3.12
N ALA A 101 2.22 -20.68 4.17
CA ALA A 101 2.48 -19.25 4.09
C ALA A 101 3.98 -18.98 3.92
N ILE A 102 4.38 -18.40 2.80
CA ILE A 102 5.77 -18.03 2.48
C ILE A 102 5.90 -16.51 2.57
N GLN A 103 6.73 -16.04 3.48
CA GLN A 103 7.18 -14.64 3.50
C GLN A 103 8.31 -14.45 2.49
N PHE A 104 8.32 -13.29 1.80
CA PHE A 104 9.32 -12.97 0.80
C PHE A 104 9.53 -11.46 0.69
N GLY A 105 10.57 -11.06 -0.03
CA GLY A 105 10.86 -9.67 -0.34
C GLY A 105 11.24 -9.46 -1.79
N TYR A 106 11.42 -8.21 -2.18
CA TYR A 106 11.94 -7.85 -3.50
C TYR A 106 13.45 -7.83 -3.49
N ASP A 107 14.07 -8.31 -4.56
CA ASP A 107 15.52 -8.26 -4.74
C ASP A 107 16.00 -6.80 -4.82
N PRO A 108 16.93 -6.37 -3.95
CA PRO A 108 17.50 -5.03 -4.00
C PRO A 108 18.18 -4.67 -5.33
N ALA A 109 18.63 -5.66 -6.10
CA ALA A 109 19.19 -5.43 -7.43
C ALA A 109 18.14 -4.90 -8.42
N THR A 110 16.87 -5.30 -8.25
CA THR A 110 15.75 -4.86 -9.10
C THR A 110 14.85 -3.84 -8.42
N SER A 111 14.91 -3.72 -7.08
CA SER A 111 14.09 -2.80 -6.28
C SER A 111 14.97 -2.09 -5.24
N ARG A 112 15.62 -1.01 -5.65
CA ARG A 112 16.59 -0.25 -4.81
C ARG A 112 16.02 0.25 -3.49
N GLU A 113 14.72 0.49 -3.42
CA GLU A 113 14.03 0.95 -2.22
C GLU A 113 13.62 -0.20 -1.29
N GLY A 114 13.96 -1.45 -1.66
CA GLY A 114 13.55 -2.65 -0.93
C GLY A 114 12.12 -3.10 -1.26
N THR A 115 11.49 -3.79 -0.33
CA THR A 115 10.12 -4.30 -0.50
C THR A 115 9.11 -3.20 -0.25
N ILE A 116 8.76 -2.47 -1.30
CA ILE A 116 7.81 -1.34 -1.30
C ILE A 116 6.56 -1.72 -2.11
N VAL A 117 5.38 -1.55 -1.53
CA VAL A 117 4.09 -1.70 -2.21
C VAL A 117 3.30 -0.40 -2.06
N ALA A 118 2.90 0.19 -3.18
CA ALA A 118 2.16 1.44 -3.23
C ALA A 118 2.79 2.57 -2.37
N GLY A 119 4.15 2.64 -2.36
CA GLY A 119 4.91 3.64 -1.60
C GLY A 119 5.09 3.33 -0.12
N HIS A 120 4.70 2.13 0.34
CA HIS A 120 4.86 1.70 1.74
C HIS A 120 5.82 0.51 1.84
N PRO A 121 6.82 0.55 2.76
CA PRO A 121 7.54 -0.64 3.16
C PRO A 121 6.56 -1.72 3.62
N ALA A 122 6.73 -2.92 3.12
CA ALA A 122 5.74 -3.99 3.30
C ALA A 122 6.40 -5.32 3.64
N ILE A 123 5.67 -6.13 4.38
CA ILE A 123 5.90 -7.55 4.56
C ILE A 123 4.94 -8.27 3.62
N LEU A 124 5.50 -9.12 2.76
CA LEU A 124 4.75 -9.87 1.76
C LEU A 124 4.66 -11.33 2.16
N THR A 125 3.47 -11.91 2.04
CA THR A 125 3.25 -13.33 2.31
C THR A 125 2.40 -13.94 1.21
N LEU A 126 2.94 -14.96 0.55
CA LEU A 126 2.23 -15.80 -0.40
C LEU A 126 1.52 -16.93 0.36
N LEU A 127 0.28 -17.22 0.00
CA LEU A 127 -0.51 -18.32 0.55
C LEU A 127 -0.70 -19.38 -0.53
N VAL A 128 -0.04 -20.52 -0.34
CA VAL A 128 -0.08 -21.65 -1.28
C VAL A 128 -0.92 -22.75 -0.66
N ASP A 129 -1.86 -23.32 -1.41
CA ASP A 129 -2.67 -24.44 -0.93
C ASP A 129 -1.94 -25.78 -1.07
N ASP A 130 -2.54 -26.86 -0.53
CA ASP A 130 -1.95 -28.21 -0.57
C ASP A 130 -1.70 -28.74 -2.01
N ALA A 131 -2.39 -28.19 -3.00
CA ALA A 131 -2.19 -28.52 -4.41
C ALA A 131 -1.01 -27.76 -5.05
N GLY A 132 -0.41 -26.81 -4.33
CA GLY A 132 0.67 -25.97 -4.83
C GLY A 132 0.17 -24.77 -5.65
N ILE A 133 -1.09 -24.40 -5.49
CA ILE A 133 -1.68 -23.26 -6.19
C ILE A 133 -1.60 -22.01 -5.29
N VAL A 134 -1.23 -20.91 -5.88
CA VAL A 134 -1.27 -19.57 -5.23
C VAL A 134 -2.73 -19.23 -4.98
N SER A 135 -3.17 -19.44 -3.75
CA SER A 135 -4.55 -19.25 -3.32
C SER A 135 -4.78 -17.93 -2.60
N GLY A 136 -3.70 -17.24 -2.22
CA GLY A 136 -3.81 -15.93 -1.58
C GLY A 136 -2.51 -15.15 -1.53
N LEU A 137 -2.66 -13.87 -1.22
CA LEU A 137 -1.59 -12.93 -1.00
C LEU A 137 -1.94 -12.05 0.20
N ARG A 138 -0.98 -11.87 1.12
CA ARG A 138 -1.09 -10.93 2.23
C ARG A 138 0.00 -9.88 2.10
N ILE A 139 -0.39 -8.62 2.24
CA ILE A 139 0.52 -7.47 2.24
C ILE A 139 0.25 -6.68 3.52
N GLU A 140 1.28 -6.51 4.33
CA GLU A 140 1.21 -5.77 5.59
C GLU A 140 2.20 -4.62 5.56
N THR A 141 1.82 -3.44 6.02
CA THR A 141 2.78 -2.35 6.20
C THR A 141 3.81 -2.75 7.26
N ASP A 142 5.10 -2.49 7.00
CA ASP A 142 6.18 -2.92 7.88
C ASP A 142 6.16 -2.13 9.21
N PRO A 143 5.91 -2.78 10.36
CA PRO A 143 5.91 -2.13 11.66
C PRO A 143 7.29 -1.62 12.09
N LYS A 144 8.37 -2.08 11.45
CA LYS A 144 9.75 -1.62 11.68
C LYS A 144 10.11 -0.41 10.83
N ALA A 145 9.26 0.01 9.91
CA ALA A 145 9.49 1.21 9.11
C ALA A 145 9.65 2.46 9.99
N ARG A 146 10.34 3.47 9.47
CA ARG A 146 10.54 4.74 10.20
C ARG A 146 9.20 5.36 10.57
N LEU A 147 9.12 5.97 11.74
CA LEU A 147 7.87 6.50 12.33
C LEU A 147 7.07 7.39 11.37
N TYR A 148 7.73 8.27 10.60
CA TYR A 148 7.04 9.17 9.67
C TYR A 148 6.40 8.41 8.49
N ILE A 149 6.92 7.23 8.12
CA ILE A 149 6.33 6.35 7.10
C ILE A 149 5.17 5.58 7.72
N ARG A 150 5.35 5.02 8.92
CA ARG A 150 4.28 4.29 9.63
C ARG A 150 3.02 5.13 9.78
N LYS A 151 3.14 6.42 10.11
CA LYS A 151 2.02 7.36 10.20
C LYS A 151 1.20 7.49 8.91
N LYS A 152 1.68 6.94 7.80
CA LYS A 152 0.98 6.93 6.51
C LYS A 152 0.37 5.57 6.16
N ALA A 153 0.43 4.58 7.06
CA ALA A 153 -0.09 3.23 6.81
C ALA A 153 -1.56 3.22 6.37
N PHE A 154 -2.36 4.19 6.84
CA PHE A 154 -3.75 4.35 6.42
C PHE A 154 -3.92 4.61 4.91
N LEU A 155 -2.94 5.25 4.26
CA LEU A 155 -2.99 5.52 2.82
C LEU A 155 -2.95 4.23 2.01
N PHE A 156 -2.23 3.22 2.49
CA PHE A 156 -2.20 1.92 1.84
C PHE A 156 -3.61 1.31 1.73
N GLY A 157 -4.39 1.34 2.81
CA GLY A 157 -5.78 0.87 2.79
C GLY A 157 -6.67 1.61 1.79
N SER A 158 -6.49 2.93 1.67
CA SER A 158 -7.21 3.75 0.69
C SER A 158 -6.82 3.40 -0.74
N GLN A 159 -5.52 3.15 -1.00
CA GLN A 159 -5.02 2.75 -2.30
C GLN A 159 -5.53 1.36 -2.71
N VAL A 160 -5.61 0.41 -1.77
CA VAL A 160 -6.24 -0.89 -2.00
C VAL A 160 -7.70 -0.72 -2.40
N LYS A 161 -8.48 0.07 -1.63
CA LYS A 161 -9.89 0.32 -1.94
C LYS A 161 -10.04 0.95 -3.32
N SER A 162 -9.18 1.90 -3.69
CA SER A 162 -9.19 2.52 -5.02
C SER A 162 -8.88 1.52 -6.14
N ARG A 163 -7.88 0.62 -5.94
CA ARG A 163 -7.49 -0.40 -6.93
C ARG A 163 -8.63 -1.36 -7.25
N TYR A 164 -9.37 -1.80 -6.24
CA TYR A 164 -10.46 -2.78 -6.39
C TYR A 164 -11.85 -2.13 -6.52
N GLY A 165 -11.92 -0.81 -6.74
CA GLY A 165 -13.14 -0.03 -6.84
C GLY A 165 -13.64 0.44 -5.47
N LEU A 166 -14.15 1.67 -5.41
CA LEU A 166 -14.56 2.32 -4.17
C LEU A 166 -15.87 1.75 -3.60
N ASP A 167 -16.74 1.22 -4.45
CA ASP A 167 -18.03 0.69 -4.07
C ASP A 167 -17.97 -0.78 -3.64
N GLY A 168 -19.00 -1.25 -2.94
CA GLY A 168 -19.19 -2.66 -2.57
C GLY A 168 -18.31 -3.13 -1.39
N TRP A 169 -17.71 -2.22 -0.62
CA TRP A 169 -17.02 -2.54 0.62
C TRP A 169 -18.00 -2.60 1.79
N SER A 170 -17.90 -3.68 2.58
CA SER A 170 -18.56 -3.79 3.88
C SER A 170 -17.50 -3.59 4.97
N CYS A 171 -17.65 -2.54 5.77
CA CYS A 171 -16.68 -2.17 6.80
C CYS A 171 -17.30 -2.23 8.19
N THR A 172 -16.55 -2.77 9.15
CA THR A 172 -16.89 -2.80 10.56
C THR A 172 -15.77 -2.14 11.38
N GLN A 173 -16.16 -1.41 12.41
CA GLN A 173 -15.25 -0.79 13.38
C GLN A 173 -15.41 -1.51 14.72
N ALA A 174 -14.33 -2.09 15.23
CA ALA A 174 -14.34 -2.72 16.55
C ALA A 174 -14.12 -1.67 17.65
N GLN A 175 -14.70 -1.94 18.81
CA GLN A 175 -14.46 -1.14 20.01
C GLN A 175 -13.04 -1.40 20.58
N PRO A 176 -12.46 -0.43 21.32
CA PRO A 176 -11.20 -0.63 22.00
C PRO A 176 -11.24 -1.84 22.96
N ASN A 177 -10.18 -2.62 22.95
CA ASN A 177 -9.97 -3.61 24.01
C ASN A 177 -9.56 -2.92 25.31
N ALA A 178 -9.63 -3.67 26.43
CA ALA A 178 -9.23 -3.14 27.73
C ALA A 178 -7.80 -2.58 27.69
N GLY A 179 -7.65 -1.32 28.10
CA GLY A 179 -6.37 -0.62 28.15
C GLY A 179 -5.86 -0.05 26.82
N GLU A 180 -6.48 -0.35 25.68
CA GLU A 180 -6.12 0.31 24.42
C GLU A 180 -6.54 1.77 24.43
N GLN A 181 -5.68 2.64 23.93
CA GLN A 181 -5.86 4.09 23.95
C GLN A 181 -5.76 4.67 22.56
N PRO A 182 -6.48 5.77 22.27
CA PRO A 182 -6.36 6.48 21.01
C PRO A 182 -4.98 7.13 20.86
N VAL A 183 -4.54 7.32 19.62
CA VAL A 183 -3.34 8.05 19.23
C VAL A 183 -3.78 9.41 18.69
N GLY A 184 -3.40 10.50 19.35
CA GLY A 184 -3.83 11.84 18.96
C GLY A 184 -5.36 12.03 18.93
N GLY A 185 -6.08 11.33 19.81
CA GLY A 185 -7.55 11.37 19.85
C GLY A 185 -8.23 10.44 18.85
N VAL A 186 -7.49 9.72 17.99
CA VAL A 186 -8.03 8.82 16.97
C VAL A 186 -7.77 7.37 17.37
N TYR A 187 -8.81 6.55 17.35
CA TYR A 187 -8.76 5.10 17.50
C TYR A 187 -9.32 4.45 16.24
N VAL A 188 -8.59 3.48 15.67
CA VAL A 188 -9.05 2.71 14.52
C VAL A 188 -8.77 1.24 14.75
N ARG A 189 -9.80 0.43 14.58
CA ARG A 189 -9.73 -1.02 14.44
C ARG A 189 -10.80 -1.42 13.43
N GLU A 190 -10.48 -1.12 12.18
CA GLU A 190 -11.40 -1.29 11.05
C GLU A 190 -11.07 -2.58 10.29
N ARG A 191 -12.11 -3.27 9.88
CA ARG A 191 -12.04 -4.39 8.95
C ARG A 191 -13.05 -4.15 7.83
N CYS A 192 -12.55 -4.04 6.60
CA CYS A 192 -13.36 -3.91 5.40
C CYS A 192 -13.22 -5.15 4.53
N THR A 193 -14.32 -5.65 4.00
CA THR A 193 -14.36 -6.81 3.11
C THR A 193 -15.03 -6.45 1.80
N LYS A 194 -14.54 -7.04 0.71
CA LYS A 194 -15.13 -6.97 -0.61
C LYS A 194 -14.96 -8.31 -1.32
N THR A 195 -16.00 -8.78 -1.97
CA THR A 195 -15.96 -9.96 -2.82
C THR A 195 -16.19 -9.54 -4.26
N THR A 196 -15.37 -10.03 -5.16
CA THR A 196 -15.53 -9.96 -6.61
C THR A 196 -15.73 -11.38 -7.14
N ASP A 197 -15.94 -11.55 -8.45
CA ASP A 197 -16.23 -12.87 -9.05
C ASP A 197 -15.19 -13.94 -8.70
N ASN A 198 -13.92 -13.57 -8.58
CA ASN A 198 -12.82 -14.51 -8.36
C ASN A 198 -11.92 -14.18 -7.16
N ARG A 199 -12.25 -13.16 -6.37
CA ARG A 199 -11.43 -12.74 -5.21
C ARG A 199 -12.28 -12.35 -4.01
N SER A 200 -11.82 -12.73 -2.83
CA SER A 200 -12.25 -12.17 -1.55
C SER A 200 -11.12 -11.30 -1.00
N ILE A 201 -11.41 -10.03 -0.74
CA ILE A 201 -10.42 -9.04 -0.33
C ILE A 201 -10.80 -8.53 1.05
N VAL A 202 -9.82 -8.55 1.95
CA VAL A 202 -9.95 -8.03 3.32
C VAL A 202 -8.90 -6.96 3.53
N VAL A 203 -9.32 -5.81 4.02
CA VAL A 203 -8.42 -4.73 4.47
C VAL A 203 -8.67 -4.52 5.95
N GLU A 204 -7.63 -4.71 6.75
CA GLU A 204 -7.62 -4.45 8.19
C GLU A 204 -6.75 -3.24 8.45
N ARG A 205 -7.25 -2.31 9.25
CA ARG A 205 -6.54 -1.10 9.63
C ARG A 205 -6.59 -0.91 11.13
N ASN A 206 -5.41 -0.72 11.72
CA ASN A 206 -5.25 -0.56 13.15
C ASN A 206 -4.47 0.73 13.45
N LEU A 207 -5.02 1.58 14.31
CA LEU A 207 -4.36 2.75 14.87
C LEU A 207 -4.76 2.88 16.33
N PHE A 208 -3.90 2.49 17.24
CA PHE A 208 -4.11 2.59 18.68
C PHE A 208 -2.78 2.40 19.44
N ARG A 209 -2.78 2.71 20.71
CA ARG A 209 -1.68 2.40 21.63
C ARG A 209 -2.12 1.30 22.59
N LYS A 210 -1.27 0.29 22.77
CA LYS A 210 -1.48 -0.77 23.78
C LYS A 210 -1.23 -0.21 25.19
N PRO A 211 -1.73 -0.88 26.24
CA PRO A 211 -1.36 -0.55 27.61
C PRO A 211 0.16 -0.52 27.77
N ASP A 212 0.65 0.38 28.59
CA ASP A 212 2.07 0.49 28.98
C ASP A 212 3.07 0.76 27.84
N GLN A 213 2.59 1.08 26.64
CA GLN A 213 3.47 1.49 25.54
C GLN A 213 3.85 2.98 25.66
N ASP A 214 5.11 3.29 25.34
CA ASP A 214 5.57 4.66 25.13
C ASP A 214 4.73 5.37 24.04
N MET A 215 4.58 6.67 24.16
CA MET A 215 3.82 7.50 23.23
C MET A 215 4.28 7.40 21.77
N LYS A 216 5.52 6.99 21.52
CA LYS A 216 6.07 6.75 20.18
C LYS A 216 5.87 5.32 19.69
N SER A 217 5.52 4.42 20.57
CA SER A 217 5.37 2.98 20.31
C SER A 217 3.89 2.62 20.15
N PHE A 218 3.22 3.22 19.18
CA PHE A 218 1.83 2.89 18.84
C PHE A 218 1.74 1.94 17.65
N VAL A 219 0.63 1.22 17.57
CA VAL A 219 0.25 0.43 16.40
C VAL A 219 -0.30 1.39 15.36
N ASP A 220 0.28 1.37 14.17
CA ASP A 220 -0.26 2.02 12.97
C ASP A 220 0.10 1.12 11.79
N GLU A 221 -0.84 0.29 11.42
CA GLU A 221 -0.64 -0.76 10.44
C GLU A 221 -1.87 -0.93 9.56
N THR A 222 -1.64 -1.31 8.33
CA THR A 222 -2.67 -1.76 7.40
C THR A 222 -2.25 -3.09 6.82
N ARG A 223 -3.17 -4.05 6.84
CA ARG A 223 -3.01 -5.38 6.25
C ARG A 223 -4.06 -5.54 5.16
N MET A 224 -3.63 -6.00 4.00
CA MET A 224 -4.50 -6.50 2.95
C MET A 224 -4.31 -8.00 2.82
N THR A 225 -5.40 -8.75 2.74
CA THR A 225 -5.39 -10.16 2.36
C THR A 225 -6.32 -10.35 1.17
N ILE A 226 -5.81 -10.93 0.10
CA ILE A 226 -6.60 -11.34 -1.06
C ILE A 226 -6.59 -12.86 -1.09
N LEU A 227 -7.74 -13.46 -1.21
CA LEU A 227 -7.91 -14.90 -1.39
C LEU A 227 -8.66 -15.15 -2.71
N ARG A 228 -8.26 -16.19 -3.40
CA ARG A 228 -9.03 -16.71 -4.53
C ARG A 228 -10.36 -17.28 -4.01
N THR A 229 -11.48 -16.86 -4.58
CA THR A 229 -12.74 -17.56 -4.39
C THR A 229 -12.70 -18.84 -5.19
N LYS A 230 -13.03 -19.97 -4.57
CA LYS A 230 -13.19 -21.24 -5.33
C LYS A 230 -14.52 -21.14 -6.09
N ASP A 231 -14.44 -21.43 -7.36
CA ASP A 231 -15.62 -21.69 -8.19
C ASP A 231 -16.38 -22.90 -7.67
#